data_40fafc2eabd794fc2d1532cdc7002c4e
#
_entry.id   40fafc2eabd794fc2d1532cdc7002c4e
#
_cell.length_a   1.000
_cell.length_b   1.000
_cell.length_c   1.000
_cell.angle_alpha   90.00
_cell.angle_beta   90.00
_cell.angle_gamma   90.00
#
_symmetry.space_group_name_H-M   'P 1'
#
loop_
_entity.id
_entity.type
_entity.pdbx_description
1 polymer ?
#
loop_
_entity_poly.entity_id
_entity_poly.type
_entity_poly.pdbx_seq_one_letter_code
_entity_poly.pdbx_strand_id
1 'polypeptide(L)'
;HCISSAASDVYKRQYLAIFTGINAAKVFGATPGLGGVIGGATLLTGITDENPIKNIFTGEHLVAGQGGIIGVIFAVWLLSLVEKRLHKVVPNSIDIIVTPTISLLIIGLLTIFIIMPLAGFISDGLVHVINWVIGVGGIFSGFIIGAFFLPLVMLGLHHIFTPIHIELINKTGSTYLLPIAAMSGAGQVGAALALWVRCRKNQKLRNTLKGALPVGFLGIGEPLIYGVTLPLGRPFFTACIGGGIGGAVVGGIGHIGATAVGPSGCLLYTSD
;
A
#
# COMPACT_ATOMS: atom_id res chain seq x y z
N HIS A 1 -5.48 -15.00 -23.17
CA HIS A 1 -4.42 -14.46 -22.30
C HIS A 1 -4.98 -13.52 -21.20
N CYS A 2 -5.99 -12.69 -21.43
CA CYS A 2 -6.59 -11.81 -20.42
C CYS A 2 -7.22 -12.56 -19.22
N ILE A 3 -7.89 -13.69 -19.46
CA ILE A 3 -8.55 -14.45 -18.39
C ILE A 3 -7.53 -15.07 -17.41
N SER A 4 -6.37 -15.48 -17.91
CA SER A 4 -5.30 -16.06 -17.08
C SER A 4 -4.60 -15.03 -16.22
N SER A 5 -4.48 -13.77 -16.66
CA SER A 5 -3.90 -12.69 -15.87
C SER A 5 -4.84 -12.23 -14.75
N ALA A 6 -6.14 -12.08 -15.05
CA ALA A 6 -7.14 -11.71 -14.05
C ALA A 6 -7.26 -12.77 -12.92
N ALA A 7 -7.29 -14.06 -13.28
CA ALA A 7 -7.28 -15.14 -12.30
C ALA A 7 -6.00 -15.13 -11.45
N SER A 8 -4.82 -14.92 -12.07
CA SER A 8 -3.54 -14.80 -11.36
C SER A 8 -3.52 -13.62 -10.39
N ASP A 9 -4.14 -12.49 -10.75
CA ASP A 9 -4.16 -11.29 -9.90
C ASP A 9 -5.14 -11.45 -8.72
N VAL A 10 -6.26 -12.14 -8.92
CA VAL A 10 -7.19 -12.51 -7.83
C VAL A 10 -6.49 -13.43 -6.83
N TYR A 11 -5.78 -14.46 -7.28
CA TYR A 11 -5.01 -15.34 -6.40
C TYR A 11 -3.92 -14.59 -5.62
N LYS A 12 -3.16 -13.72 -6.27
CA LYS A 12 -2.12 -12.92 -5.60
C LYS A 12 -2.70 -12.00 -4.53
N ARG A 13 -3.88 -11.41 -4.77
CA ARG A 13 -4.55 -10.52 -3.81
C ARG A 13 -5.07 -11.28 -2.59
N GLN A 14 -5.65 -12.48 -2.79
CA GLN A 14 -6.14 -13.32 -1.70
C GLN A 14 -5.02 -13.71 -0.72
N TYR A 15 -3.86 -14.12 -1.21
CA TYR A 15 -2.74 -14.50 -0.35
C TYR A 15 -2.01 -13.33 0.30
N LEU A 16 -2.25 -12.10 -0.15
CA LEU A 16 -1.61 -10.90 0.42
C LEU A 16 -1.91 -10.73 1.91
N ALA A 17 -3.12 -11.05 2.35
CA ALA A 17 -3.53 -11.01 3.76
C ALA A 17 -2.68 -11.96 4.62
N ILE A 18 -2.40 -13.17 4.13
CA ILE A 18 -1.57 -14.17 4.81
C ILE A 18 -0.13 -13.68 4.93
N PHE A 19 0.46 -13.21 3.82
CA PHE A 19 1.83 -12.67 3.84
C PHE A 19 1.96 -11.43 4.73
N THR A 20 0.94 -10.56 4.73
CA THR A 20 0.88 -9.42 5.63
C THR A 20 0.83 -9.87 7.09
N GLY A 21 0.01 -10.87 7.41
CA GLY A 21 -0.09 -11.43 8.75
C GLY A 21 1.23 -12.02 9.23
N ILE A 22 1.93 -12.79 8.41
CA ILE A 22 3.25 -13.37 8.72
C ILE A 22 4.29 -12.26 9.01
N ASN A 23 4.34 -11.25 8.14
CA ASN A 23 5.33 -10.18 8.28
C ASN A 23 5.00 -9.22 9.44
N ALA A 24 3.73 -8.90 9.66
CA ALA A 24 3.28 -8.12 10.80
C ALA A 24 3.61 -8.82 12.13
N ALA A 25 3.43 -10.16 12.20
CA ALA A 25 3.80 -10.94 13.38
C ALA A 25 5.29 -10.83 13.70
N LYS A 26 6.17 -10.89 12.68
CA LYS A 26 7.61 -10.69 12.87
C LYS A 26 7.94 -9.30 13.44
N VAL A 27 7.26 -8.25 12.93
CA VAL A 27 7.47 -6.86 13.36
C VAL A 27 7.00 -6.65 14.80
N PHE A 28 5.82 -7.20 15.16
CA PHE A 28 5.24 -7.03 16.49
C PHE A 28 5.76 -8.03 17.52
N GLY A 29 6.58 -9.01 17.10
CA GLY A 29 7.15 -10.04 17.97
C GLY A 29 6.11 -11.08 18.41
N ALA A 30 5.23 -11.49 17.51
CA ALA A 30 4.33 -12.63 17.62
C ALA A 30 4.86 -13.79 16.76
N THR A 31 4.31 -14.98 16.95
CA THR A 31 4.65 -16.15 16.14
C THR A 31 4.18 -15.97 14.69
N PRO A 32 5.09 -15.99 13.69
CA PRO A 32 4.75 -15.72 12.29
C PRO A 32 3.67 -16.65 11.72
N GLY A 33 3.68 -17.93 12.10
CA GLY A 33 2.66 -18.90 11.70
C GLY A 33 1.26 -18.49 12.16
N LEU A 34 1.13 -18.03 13.41
CA LEU A 34 -0.15 -17.57 13.95
C LEU A 34 -0.65 -16.31 13.23
N GLY A 35 0.27 -15.37 12.94
CA GLY A 35 -0.06 -14.19 12.12
C GLY A 35 -0.57 -14.56 10.73
N GLY A 36 0.03 -15.56 10.10
CA GLY A 36 -0.44 -16.08 8.82
C GLY A 36 -1.84 -16.72 8.90
N VAL A 37 -2.14 -17.47 9.96
CA VAL A 37 -3.47 -18.05 10.20
C VAL A 37 -4.51 -16.95 10.42
N ILE A 38 -4.21 -15.90 11.19
CA ILE A 38 -5.11 -14.75 11.37
C ILE A 38 -5.35 -14.04 10.03
N GLY A 39 -4.30 -13.81 9.23
CA GLY A 39 -4.45 -13.27 7.88
C GLY A 39 -5.32 -14.16 6.98
N GLY A 40 -5.16 -15.48 7.06
CA GLY A 40 -6.00 -16.46 6.37
C GLY A 40 -7.46 -16.44 6.83
N ALA A 41 -7.71 -16.25 8.13
CA ALA A 41 -9.06 -16.19 8.69
C ALA A 41 -9.89 -15.03 8.10
N THR A 42 -9.25 -13.92 7.72
CA THR A 42 -9.94 -12.78 7.09
C THR A 42 -10.46 -13.09 5.69
N LEU A 43 -9.92 -14.14 5.03
CA LEU A 43 -10.37 -14.53 3.69
C LEU A 43 -11.74 -15.23 3.70
N LEU A 44 -12.19 -15.71 4.88
CA LEU A 44 -13.46 -16.38 5.07
C LEU A 44 -13.72 -17.44 3.98
N THR A 45 -12.71 -18.27 3.69
CA THR A 45 -12.81 -19.32 2.67
C THR A 45 -13.94 -20.28 3.02
N GLY A 46 -14.91 -20.44 2.13
CA GLY A 46 -16.12 -21.24 2.35
C GLY A 46 -17.39 -20.44 2.64
N ILE A 47 -17.29 -19.13 2.82
CA ILE A 47 -18.46 -18.24 2.83
C ILE A 47 -18.73 -17.81 1.40
N THR A 48 -19.90 -18.12 0.89
CA THR A 48 -20.38 -17.73 -0.44
C THR A 48 -21.66 -16.92 -0.29
N ASP A 49 -22.05 -16.20 -1.34
CA ASP A 49 -23.30 -15.45 -1.37
C ASP A 49 -24.54 -16.37 -1.14
N GLU A 50 -24.41 -17.68 -1.40
CA GLU A 50 -25.45 -18.67 -1.14
C GLU A 50 -25.55 -19.05 0.35
N ASN A 51 -24.46 -18.95 1.12
CA ASN A 51 -24.41 -19.25 2.54
C ASN A 51 -23.75 -18.12 3.33
N PRO A 52 -24.41 -16.96 3.43
CA PRO A 52 -23.85 -15.81 4.13
C PRO A 52 -23.88 -16.05 5.64
N ILE A 53 -22.76 -15.80 6.32
CA ILE A 53 -22.71 -15.77 7.77
C ILE A 53 -23.02 -14.34 8.22
N LYS A 54 -24.01 -14.20 9.11
CA LYS A 54 -24.32 -12.90 9.74
C LYS A 54 -23.38 -12.63 10.89
N ASN A 55 -22.92 -11.41 10.99
CA ASN A 55 -22.20 -10.93 12.17
C ASN A 55 -23.16 -10.93 13.37
N ILE A 56 -22.75 -11.56 14.45
CA ILE A 56 -23.56 -11.70 15.68
C ILE A 56 -23.80 -10.33 16.33
N PHE A 57 -22.89 -9.35 16.14
CA PHE A 57 -22.97 -8.03 16.78
C PHE A 57 -23.64 -6.97 15.92
N THR A 58 -23.39 -6.97 14.60
CA THR A 58 -23.92 -5.92 13.69
C THR A 58 -25.15 -6.38 12.92
N GLY A 59 -25.40 -7.71 12.85
CA GLY A 59 -26.47 -8.27 12.04
C GLY A 59 -26.25 -8.25 10.53
N GLU A 60 -25.18 -7.63 10.07
CA GLU A 60 -24.80 -7.53 8.66
C GLU A 60 -24.12 -8.81 8.18
N HIS A 61 -24.12 -9.04 6.87
CA HIS A 61 -23.40 -10.17 6.28
C HIS A 61 -21.89 -9.92 6.31
N LEU A 62 -21.14 -10.94 6.75
CA LEU A 62 -19.69 -10.92 6.71
C LEU A 62 -19.22 -11.05 5.25
N VAL A 63 -18.37 -10.14 4.82
CA VAL A 63 -17.79 -10.14 3.48
C VAL A 63 -16.33 -10.59 3.55
N ALA A 64 -15.95 -11.54 2.70
CA ALA A 64 -14.56 -12.01 2.60
C ALA A 64 -13.59 -10.85 2.33
N GLY A 65 -12.51 -10.77 3.13
CA GLY A 65 -11.50 -9.70 3.00
C GLY A 65 -11.95 -8.33 3.51
N GLN A 66 -13.10 -8.21 4.19
CA GLN A 66 -13.57 -6.97 4.80
C GLN A 66 -12.52 -6.41 5.77
N GLY A 67 -12.22 -5.12 5.66
CA GLY A 67 -11.16 -4.47 6.45
C GLY A 67 -9.75 -4.61 5.87
N GLY A 68 -9.57 -5.40 4.80
CA GLY A 68 -8.35 -5.46 4.02
C GLY A 68 -7.09 -5.73 4.83
N ILE A 69 -5.96 -5.20 4.35
CA ILE A 69 -4.64 -5.32 4.98
C ILE A 69 -4.59 -4.62 6.34
N ILE A 70 -5.31 -3.50 6.50
CA ILE A 70 -5.34 -2.70 7.73
C ILE A 70 -5.92 -3.53 8.88
N GLY A 71 -7.01 -4.25 8.62
CA GLY A 71 -7.62 -5.15 9.59
C GLY A 71 -6.69 -6.27 10.02
N VAL A 72 -5.96 -6.88 9.09
CA VAL A 72 -4.96 -7.92 9.37
C VAL A 72 -3.83 -7.40 10.25
N ILE A 73 -3.26 -6.24 9.93
CA ILE A 73 -2.17 -5.64 10.73
C ILE A 73 -2.63 -5.39 12.17
N PHE A 74 -3.82 -4.83 12.35
CA PHE A 74 -4.39 -4.56 13.66
C PHE A 74 -4.68 -5.85 14.45
N ALA A 75 -5.24 -6.87 13.78
CA ALA A 75 -5.49 -8.18 14.38
C ALA A 75 -4.20 -8.86 14.87
N VAL A 76 -3.15 -8.81 14.07
CA VAL A 76 -1.84 -9.39 14.43
C VAL A 76 -1.14 -8.60 15.52
N TRP A 77 -1.32 -7.28 15.56
CA TRP A 77 -0.85 -6.49 16.70
C TRP A 77 -1.51 -6.94 18.01
N LEU A 78 -2.84 -7.12 18.03
CA LEU A 78 -3.56 -7.67 19.18
C LEU A 78 -3.12 -9.10 19.51
N LEU A 79 -2.90 -9.95 18.48
CA LEU A 79 -2.35 -11.29 18.65
C LEU A 79 -1.04 -11.23 19.45
N SER A 80 -0.13 -10.32 19.10
CA SER A 80 1.15 -10.18 19.78
C SER A 80 1.01 -9.82 21.27
N LEU A 81 0.00 -9.03 21.62
CA LEU A 81 -0.26 -8.66 23.01
C LEU A 81 -0.80 -9.84 23.82
N VAL A 82 -1.73 -10.60 23.21
CA VAL A 82 -2.32 -11.78 23.87
C VAL A 82 -1.29 -12.89 24.03
N GLU A 83 -0.55 -13.21 22.97
CA GLU A 83 0.48 -14.25 22.97
C GLU A 83 1.58 -13.96 24.03
N LYS A 84 2.09 -12.72 24.06
CA LYS A 84 3.10 -12.30 25.06
C LYS A 84 2.57 -12.37 26.50
N ARG A 85 1.27 -12.18 26.70
CA ARG A 85 0.67 -12.35 28.04
C ARG A 85 0.50 -13.79 28.42
N LEU A 86 0.03 -14.63 27.49
CA LEU A 86 -0.16 -16.05 27.72
C LEU A 86 1.14 -16.76 28.03
N HIS A 87 2.22 -16.50 27.32
CA HIS A 87 3.56 -17.04 27.63
C HIS A 87 4.06 -16.74 29.05
N LYS A 88 3.55 -15.70 29.70
CA LYS A 88 3.92 -15.36 31.09
C LYS A 88 3.06 -16.11 32.12
N VAL A 89 1.89 -16.57 31.76
CA VAL A 89 0.91 -17.18 32.67
C VAL A 89 0.88 -18.68 32.52
N VAL A 90 1.08 -19.19 31.30
CA VAL A 90 1.01 -20.63 30.99
C VAL A 90 2.32 -21.30 31.40
N PRO A 91 2.28 -22.45 32.12
CA PRO A 91 3.46 -23.22 32.44
C PRO A 91 4.18 -23.72 31.19
N ASN A 92 5.52 -23.69 31.19
CA ASN A 92 6.36 -24.08 30.05
C ASN A 92 6.05 -25.47 29.48
N SER A 93 5.58 -26.40 30.34
CA SER A 93 5.28 -27.78 29.92
C SER A 93 4.15 -27.91 28.91
N ILE A 94 3.20 -26.96 28.90
CA ILE A 94 2.01 -26.98 28.04
C ILE A 94 1.92 -25.74 27.14
N ASP A 95 2.83 -24.80 27.28
CA ASP A 95 2.83 -23.50 26.60
C ASP A 95 2.82 -23.64 25.07
N ILE A 96 3.56 -24.61 24.54
CA ILE A 96 3.67 -24.86 23.09
C ILE A 96 2.32 -25.20 22.41
N ILE A 97 1.34 -25.71 23.17
CA ILE A 97 0.02 -26.08 22.67
C ILE A 97 -1.02 -25.06 23.11
N VAL A 98 -1.01 -24.67 24.37
CA VAL A 98 -2.07 -23.85 24.99
C VAL A 98 -2.02 -22.42 24.49
N THR A 99 -0.86 -21.81 24.44
CA THR A 99 -0.71 -20.41 24.01
C THR A 99 -1.12 -20.18 22.57
N PRO A 100 -0.65 -20.94 21.56
CA PRO A 100 -1.13 -20.79 20.20
C PRO A 100 -2.65 -21.04 20.05
N THR A 101 -3.16 -22.09 20.71
CA THR A 101 -4.58 -22.46 20.59
C THR A 101 -5.49 -21.37 21.15
N ILE A 102 -5.21 -20.90 22.37
CA ILE A 102 -6.02 -19.85 23.01
C ILE A 102 -5.88 -18.54 22.25
N SER A 103 -4.65 -18.16 21.84
CA SER A 103 -4.41 -16.93 21.07
C SER A 103 -5.18 -16.94 19.75
N LEU A 104 -5.15 -18.04 18.99
CA LEU A 104 -5.90 -18.16 17.74
C LEU A 104 -7.41 -18.16 17.97
N LEU A 105 -7.90 -18.83 19.00
CA LEU A 105 -9.32 -18.84 19.30
C LEU A 105 -9.84 -17.44 19.64
N ILE A 106 -9.19 -16.77 20.56
CA ILE A 106 -9.60 -15.42 21.01
C ILE A 106 -9.45 -14.42 19.87
N ILE A 107 -8.27 -14.33 19.27
CA ILE A 107 -8.01 -13.32 18.24
C ILE A 107 -8.67 -13.67 16.92
N GLY A 108 -8.81 -14.95 16.57
CA GLY A 108 -9.55 -15.39 15.38
C GLY A 108 -11.03 -14.97 15.43
N LEU A 109 -11.72 -15.28 16.53
CA LEU A 109 -13.10 -14.85 16.72
C LEU A 109 -13.23 -13.33 16.77
N LEU A 110 -12.36 -12.65 17.50
CA LEU A 110 -12.33 -11.20 17.59
C LEU A 110 -12.08 -10.57 16.21
N THR A 111 -11.22 -11.18 15.42
CA THR A 111 -10.91 -10.71 14.05
C THR A 111 -12.15 -10.81 13.16
N ILE A 112 -12.82 -11.95 13.13
CA ILE A 112 -13.96 -12.17 12.24
C ILE A 112 -15.14 -11.29 12.63
N PHE A 113 -15.49 -11.23 13.92
CA PHE A 113 -16.74 -10.60 14.36
C PHE A 113 -16.62 -9.13 14.73
N ILE A 114 -15.43 -8.64 15.08
CA ILE A 114 -15.23 -7.26 15.55
C ILE A 114 -14.25 -6.51 14.67
N ILE A 115 -13.03 -7.07 14.47
CA ILE A 115 -11.97 -6.31 13.79
C ILE A 115 -12.29 -6.12 12.31
N MET A 116 -12.76 -7.15 11.62
CA MET A 116 -13.11 -7.04 10.19
C MET A 116 -14.20 -5.99 9.92
N PRO A 117 -15.35 -5.99 10.60
CA PRO A 117 -16.37 -4.97 10.41
C PRO A 117 -15.87 -3.56 10.76
N LEU A 118 -15.15 -3.42 11.88
CA LEU A 118 -14.62 -2.13 12.31
C LEU A 118 -13.57 -1.59 11.31
N ALA A 119 -12.65 -2.45 10.89
CA ALA A 119 -11.65 -2.10 9.89
C ALA A 119 -12.29 -1.81 8.52
N GLY A 120 -13.37 -2.51 8.17
CA GLY A 120 -14.19 -2.24 6.99
C GLY A 120 -14.78 -0.83 7.04
N PHE A 121 -15.38 -0.44 8.15
CA PHE A 121 -15.95 0.90 8.35
C PHE A 121 -14.88 1.99 8.24
N ILE A 122 -13.71 1.80 8.89
CA ILE A 122 -12.58 2.74 8.79
C ILE A 122 -12.08 2.84 7.36
N SER A 123 -11.98 1.71 6.67
CA SER A 123 -11.52 1.64 5.28
C SER A 123 -12.48 2.34 4.33
N ASP A 124 -13.80 2.17 4.51
CA ASP A 124 -14.84 2.89 3.75
C ASP A 124 -14.73 4.40 3.96
N GLY A 125 -14.56 4.83 5.20
CA GLY A 125 -14.33 6.23 5.54
C GLY A 125 -13.09 6.79 4.85
N LEU A 126 -11.99 6.05 4.87
CA LEU A 126 -10.73 6.45 4.20
C LEU A 126 -10.92 6.57 2.68
N VAL A 127 -11.55 5.59 2.04
CA VAL A 127 -11.86 5.60 0.61
C VAL A 127 -12.74 6.79 0.24
N HIS A 128 -13.78 7.06 1.04
CA HIS A 128 -14.66 8.21 0.85
C HIS A 128 -13.91 9.55 0.95
N VAL A 129 -13.08 9.71 1.97
CA VAL A 129 -12.27 10.94 2.15
C VAL A 129 -11.32 11.16 0.99
N ILE A 130 -10.60 10.12 0.56
CA ILE A 130 -9.65 10.23 -0.57
C ILE A 130 -10.39 10.58 -1.85
N ASN A 131 -11.47 9.90 -2.17
CA ASN A 131 -12.25 10.17 -3.38
C ASN A 131 -12.88 11.57 -3.33
N TRP A 132 -13.34 12.02 -2.18
CA TRP A 132 -13.85 13.38 -1.99
C TRP A 132 -12.76 14.43 -2.22
N VAL A 133 -11.58 14.26 -1.61
CA VAL A 133 -10.44 15.18 -1.78
C VAL A 133 -10.02 15.27 -3.24
N ILE A 134 -9.93 14.13 -3.94
CA ILE A 134 -9.56 14.13 -5.35
C ILE A 134 -10.69 14.71 -6.22
N GLY A 135 -11.94 14.36 -5.95
CA GLY A 135 -13.09 14.80 -6.73
C GLY A 135 -13.37 16.31 -6.60
N VAL A 136 -13.30 16.86 -5.38
CA VAL A 136 -13.54 18.29 -5.13
C VAL A 136 -12.31 19.13 -5.49
N GLY A 137 -11.12 18.64 -5.14
CA GLY A 137 -9.88 19.36 -5.34
C GLY A 137 -9.32 19.30 -6.75
N GLY A 138 -9.63 18.26 -7.54
CA GLY A 138 -9.23 18.10 -8.93
C GLY A 138 -7.76 18.50 -9.18
N ILE A 139 -7.57 19.57 -9.94
CA ILE A 139 -6.25 20.14 -10.28
C ILE A 139 -5.45 20.48 -9.02
N PHE A 140 -6.10 21.07 -8.01
CA PHE A 140 -5.41 21.56 -6.81
C PHE A 140 -4.94 20.41 -5.91
N SER A 141 -5.78 19.42 -5.66
CA SER A 141 -5.39 18.23 -4.89
C SER A 141 -4.33 17.41 -5.63
N GLY A 142 -4.44 17.29 -6.96
CA GLY A 142 -3.42 16.67 -7.80
C GLY A 142 -2.07 17.36 -7.69
N PHE A 143 -2.05 18.70 -7.67
CA PHE A 143 -0.81 19.47 -7.47
C PHE A 143 -0.19 19.19 -6.10
N ILE A 144 -0.98 19.28 -5.03
CA ILE A 144 -0.49 19.06 -3.67
C ILE A 144 0.08 17.64 -3.53
N ILE A 145 -0.68 16.63 -3.91
CA ILE A 145 -0.26 15.23 -3.79
C ILE A 145 1.03 14.99 -4.62
N GLY A 146 1.06 15.43 -5.87
CA GLY A 146 2.22 15.26 -6.76
C GLY A 146 3.46 16.00 -6.28
N ALA A 147 3.31 17.18 -5.66
CA ALA A 147 4.44 17.95 -5.14
C ALA A 147 4.99 17.37 -3.83
N PHE A 148 4.11 16.94 -2.92
CA PHE A 148 4.52 16.45 -1.61
C PHE A 148 4.92 14.96 -1.60
N PHE A 149 4.63 14.20 -2.64
CA PHE A 149 4.97 12.79 -2.67
C PHE A 149 6.48 12.52 -2.63
N LEU A 150 7.32 13.33 -3.32
CA LEU A 150 8.79 13.19 -3.25
C LEU A 150 9.35 13.43 -1.83
N PRO A 151 8.96 14.46 -1.08
CA PRO A 151 9.26 14.57 0.35
C PRO A 151 8.86 13.35 1.17
N LEU A 152 7.69 12.75 0.91
CA LEU A 152 7.27 11.54 1.60
C LEU A 152 8.13 10.32 1.22
N VAL A 153 8.56 10.22 -0.05
CA VAL A 153 9.54 9.20 -0.49
C VAL A 153 10.86 9.38 0.23
N MET A 154 11.35 10.61 0.32
CA MET A 154 12.59 10.94 1.04
C MET A 154 12.55 10.49 2.51
N LEU A 155 11.40 10.64 3.17
CA LEU A 155 11.19 10.22 4.56
C LEU A 155 10.86 8.71 4.70
N GLY A 156 10.72 7.96 3.59
CA GLY A 156 10.30 6.56 3.60
C GLY A 156 8.82 6.35 3.89
N LEU A 157 8.03 7.42 4.03
CA LEU A 157 6.61 7.37 4.38
C LEU A 157 5.70 6.95 3.22
N HIS A 158 6.20 6.97 1.99
CA HIS A 158 5.42 6.60 0.79
C HIS A 158 4.90 5.15 0.82
N HIS A 159 5.56 4.25 1.58
CA HIS A 159 5.10 2.87 1.75
C HIS A 159 3.74 2.77 2.44
N ILE A 160 3.33 3.78 3.22
CA ILE A 160 2.01 3.84 3.84
C ILE A 160 0.88 3.89 2.79
N PHE A 161 1.17 4.45 1.61
CA PHE A 161 0.18 4.53 0.53
C PHE A 161 -0.07 3.19 -0.17
N THR A 162 0.84 2.22 -0.08
CA THR A 162 0.67 0.91 -0.73
C THR A 162 -0.59 0.18 -0.27
N PRO A 163 -0.85 -0.02 1.04
CA PRO A 163 -2.11 -0.61 1.51
C PRO A 163 -3.33 0.22 1.10
N ILE A 164 -3.21 1.56 1.08
CA ILE A 164 -4.31 2.46 0.68
C ILE A 164 -4.65 2.26 -0.81
N HIS A 165 -3.65 2.18 -1.68
CA HIS A 165 -3.88 1.91 -3.11
C HIS A 165 -4.57 0.56 -3.32
N ILE A 166 -4.13 -0.48 -2.62
CA ILE A 166 -4.71 -1.83 -2.72
C ILE A 166 -6.17 -1.80 -2.25
N GLU A 167 -6.46 -1.11 -1.15
CA GLU A 167 -7.81 -0.98 -0.62
C GLU A 167 -8.74 -0.23 -1.58
N LEU A 168 -8.27 0.89 -2.16
CA LEU A 168 -9.00 1.63 -3.18
C LEU A 168 -9.32 0.73 -4.39
N ILE A 169 -8.34 0.01 -4.91
CA ILE A 169 -8.54 -0.91 -6.05
C ILE A 169 -9.52 -2.02 -5.70
N ASN A 170 -9.44 -2.59 -4.51
CA ASN A 170 -10.35 -3.67 -4.08
C ASN A 170 -11.80 -3.19 -3.97
N LYS A 171 -12.03 -1.96 -3.49
CA LYS A 171 -13.39 -1.42 -3.28
C LYS A 171 -13.99 -0.74 -4.49
N THR A 172 -13.18 0.02 -5.22
CA THR A 172 -13.68 0.85 -6.35
C THR A 172 -13.22 0.38 -7.73
N GLY A 173 -12.44 -0.72 -7.78
CA GLY A 173 -11.86 -1.27 -9.02
C GLY A 173 -10.65 -0.51 -9.54
N SER A 174 -10.40 0.72 -9.06
CA SER A 174 -9.27 1.55 -9.49
C SER A 174 -8.86 2.55 -8.42
N THR A 175 -7.66 3.10 -8.53
CA THR A 175 -7.18 4.20 -7.68
C THR A 175 -6.70 5.37 -8.54
N TYR A 176 -7.21 6.56 -8.28
CA TYR A 176 -6.76 7.81 -8.92
C TYR A 176 -5.50 8.37 -8.23
N LEU A 177 -5.23 7.96 -7.00
CA LEU A 177 -4.11 8.46 -6.21
C LEU A 177 -2.76 7.97 -6.79
N LEU A 178 -2.68 6.75 -7.31
CA LEU A 178 -1.44 6.17 -7.84
C LEU A 178 -0.92 6.91 -9.08
N PRO A 179 -1.74 7.22 -10.12
CA PRO A 179 -1.29 8.01 -11.26
C PRO A 179 -0.81 9.42 -10.88
N ILE A 180 -1.48 10.07 -9.92
CA ILE A 180 -1.07 11.39 -9.42
C ILE A 180 0.30 11.29 -8.72
N ALA A 181 0.48 10.29 -7.85
CA ALA A 181 1.74 10.05 -7.16
C ALA A 181 2.89 9.71 -8.14
N ALA A 182 2.60 8.99 -9.22
CA ALA A 182 3.57 8.64 -10.26
C ALA A 182 4.14 9.87 -10.99
N MET A 183 3.37 10.96 -11.08
CA MET A 183 3.86 12.20 -11.68
C MET A 183 5.02 12.81 -10.91
N SER A 184 5.15 12.53 -9.63
CA SER A 184 6.32 12.95 -8.85
C SER A 184 7.60 12.27 -9.35
N GLY A 185 7.55 10.99 -9.74
CA GLY A 185 8.64 10.28 -10.40
C GLY A 185 9.00 10.88 -11.76
N ALA A 186 7.99 11.26 -12.56
CA ALA A 186 8.21 11.95 -13.82
C ALA A 186 8.89 13.32 -13.63
N GLY A 187 8.48 14.09 -12.61
CA GLY A 187 9.15 15.35 -12.22
C GLY A 187 10.60 15.14 -11.83
N GLN A 188 10.89 14.03 -11.13
CA GLN A 188 12.25 13.64 -10.75
C GLN A 188 13.13 13.31 -11.96
N VAL A 189 12.61 12.53 -12.90
CA VAL A 189 13.30 12.21 -14.16
C VAL A 189 13.53 13.48 -14.98
N GLY A 190 12.55 14.38 -15.06
CA GLY A 190 12.67 15.66 -15.76
C GLY A 190 13.77 16.54 -15.17
N ALA A 191 13.85 16.65 -13.85
CA ALA A 191 14.93 17.39 -13.19
C ALA A 191 16.31 16.76 -13.45
N ALA A 192 16.40 15.43 -13.44
CA ALA A 192 17.63 14.71 -13.74
C ALA A 192 18.08 14.89 -15.21
N LEU A 193 17.15 14.89 -16.16
CA LEU A 193 17.43 15.18 -17.57
C LEU A 193 17.93 16.63 -17.77
N ALA A 194 17.31 17.58 -17.09
CA ALA A 194 17.78 18.98 -17.12
C ALA A 194 19.22 19.11 -16.61
N LEU A 195 19.56 18.39 -15.54
CA LEU A 195 20.93 18.33 -15.04
C LEU A 195 21.88 17.65 -16.03
N TRP A 196 21.45 16.59 -16.69
CA TRP A 196 22.23 15.91 -17.72
C TRP A 196 22.62 16.85 -18.86
N VAL A 197 21.70 17.69 -19.30
CA VAL A 197 21.94 18.66 -20.37
C VAL A 197 22.80 19.84 -19.89
N ARG A 198 22.50 20.37 -18.70
CA ARG A 198 23.13 21.59 -18.19
C ARG A 198 24.55 21.37 -17.63
N CYS A 199 24.77 20.22 -16.96
CA CYS A 199 26.02 19.94 -16.26
C CYS A 199 26.99 19.09 -17.08
N ARG A 200 27.11 19.33 -18.38
CA ARG A 200 27.94 18.54 -19.32
C ARG A 200 29.40 18.44 -18.91
N LYS A 201 29.96 19.44 -18.23
CA LYS A 201 31.37 19.52 -17.81
C LYS A 201 31.65 18.70 -16.53
N ASN A 202 30.63 18.35 -15.73
CA ASN A 202 30.81 17.61 -14.48
C ASN A 202 30.74 16.10 -14.74
N GLN A 203 31.89 15.47 -14.93
CA GLN A 203 31.97 14.03 -15.24
C GLN A 203 31.45 13.14 -14.09
N LYS A 204 31.67 13.56 -12.82
CA LYS A 204 31.20 12.79 -11.65
C LYS A 204 29.68 12.74 -11.64
N LEU A 205 29.01 13.86 -11.81
CA LEU A 205 27.54 13.95 -11.85
C LEU A 205 26.99 13.18 -13.07
N ARG A 206 27.63 13.29 -14.23
CA ARG A 206 27.23 12.52 -15.42
C ARG A 206 27.30 11.01 -15.23
N ASN A 207 28.33 10.53 -14.58
CA ASN A 207 28.47 9.10 -14.31
C ASN A 207 27.38 8.59 -13.37
N THR A 208 27.03 9.36 -12.33
CA THR A 208 25.89 9.04 -11.45
C THR A 208 24.57 9.04 -12.22
N LEU A 209 24.33 10.07 -13.05
CA LEU A 209 23.13 10.17 -13.88
C LEU A 209 23.00 9.05 -14.91
N LYS A 210 24.10 8.58 -15.49
CA LYS A 210 24.09 7.41 -16.43
C LYS A 210 23.52 6.16 -15.80
N GLY A 211 23.85 5.91 -14.52
CA GLY A 211 23.31 4.76 -13.81
C GLY A 211 21.89 4.97 -13.27
N ALA A 212 21.57 6.19 -12.82
CA ALA A 212 20.32 6.46 -12.13
C ALA A 212 19.15 6.80 -13.07
N LEU A 213 19.39 7.42 -14.23
CA LEU A 213 18.33 7.81 -15.17
C LEU A 213 17.54 6.63 -15.74
N PRO A 214 18.17 5.55 -16.24
CA PRO A 214 17.42 4.39 -16.75
C PRO A 214 16.51 3.77 -15.68
N VAL A 215 17.01 3.70 -14.45
CA VAL A 215 16.26 3.17 -13.30
C VAL A 215 15.07 4.07 -12.96
N GLY A 216 15.27 5.40 -13.01
CA GLY A 216 14.21 6.38 -12.83
C GLY A 216 13.11 6.29 -13.88
N PHE A 217 13.47 6.06 -15.15
CA PHE A 217 12.49 5.83 -16.23
C PHE A 217 11.65 4.57 -16.01
N LEU A 218 12.20 3.55 -15.35
CA LEU A 218 11.47 2.34 -14.96
C LEU A 218 10.60 2.52 -13.71
N GLY A 219 10.59 3.73 -13.11
CA GLY A 219 9.74 4.07 -11.97
C GLY A 219 10.38 3.90 -10.60
N ILE A 220 11.68 3.62 -10.54
CA ILE A 220 12.44 3.55 -9.30
C ILE A 220 13.17 4.87 -9.12
N GLY A 221 12.59 5.78 -8.33
CA GLY A 221 13.07 7.15 -8.16
C GLY A 221 14.20 7.33 -7.15
N GLU A 222 14.40 6.39 -6.24
CA GLU A 222 15.33 6.49 -5.12
C GLU A 222 16.79 6.79 -5.53
N PRO A 223 17.36 6.14 -6.57
CA PRO A 223 18.71 6.45 -7.01
C PRO A 223 18.85 7.90 -7.52
N LEU A 224 17.82 8.46 -8.14
CA LEU A 224 17.81 9.85 -8.57
C LEU A 224 17.62 10.81 -7.38
N ILE A 225 16.79 10.46 -6.41
CA ILE A 225 16.57 11.28 -5.22
C ILE A 225 17.86 11.37 -4.42
N TYR A 226 18.37 10.25 -3.93
CA TYR A 226 19.50 10.23 -3.01
C TYR A 226 20.85 10.45 -3.69
N GLY A 227 21.02 9.99 -4.93
CA GLY A 227 22.27 10.13 -5.68
C GLY A 227 22.45 11.44 -6.40
N VAL A 228 21.38 12.16 -6.71
CA VAL A 228 21.44 13.33 -7.61
C VAL A 228 20.72 14.55 -7.06
N THR A 229 19.40 14.49 -6.90
CA THR A 229 18.61 15.72 -6.73
C THR A 229 18.63 16.24 -5.31
N LEU A 230 18.56 15.36 -4.31
CA LEU A 230 18.59 15.72 -2.89
C LEU A 230 19.94 16.32 -2.48
N PRO A 231 21.11 15.72 -2.82
CA PRO A 231 22.41 16.32 -2.50
C PRO A 231 22.64 17.69 -3.12
N LEU A 232 22.01 17.99 -4.26
CA LEU A 232 22.10 19.28 -4.93
C LEU A 232 21.07 20.31 -4.42
N GLY A 233 20.07 19.89 -3.64
CA GLY A 233 19.03 20.69 -3.04
C GLY A 233 18.04 21.29 -4.06
N ARG A 234 18.43 22.32 -4.80
CA ARG A 234 17.55 23.00 -5.78
C ARG A 234 16.87 22.07 -6.79
N PRO A 235 17.56 21.09 -7.40
CA PRO A 235 16.92 20.15 -8.32
C PRO A 235 15.83 19.31 -7.66
N PHE A 236 15.92 19.01 -6.37
CA PHE A 236 14.88 18.31 -5.64
C PHE A 236 13.60 19.14 -5.56
N PHE A 237 13.69 20.42 -5.21
CA PHE A 237 12.53 21.31 -5.20
C PHE A 237 11.89 21.48 -6.58
N THR A 238 12.71 21.59 -7.64
CA THR A 238 12.17 21.68 -9.00
C THR A 238 11.49 20.39 -9.43
N ALA A 239 11.97 19.22 -8.98
CA ALA A 239 11.33 17.95 -9.20
C ALA A 239 9.96 17.86 -8.48
N CYS A 240 9.87 18.36 -7.23
CA CYS A 240 8.60 18.45 -6.50
C CYS A 240 7.58 19.32 -7.25
N ILE A 241 7.99 20.48 -7.72
CA ILE A 241 7.11 21.38 -8.50
C ILE A 241 6.68 20.72 -9.81
N GLY A 242 7.62 20.08 -10.53
CA GLY A 242 7.32 19.34 -11.76
C GLY A 242 6.35 18.20 -11.54
N GLY A 243 6.54 17.43 -10.45
CA GLY A 243 5.60 16.40 -10.00
C GLY A 243 4.22 16.96 -9.65
N GLY A 244 4.19 18.13 -9.00
CA GLY A 244 2.94 18.84 -8.68
C GLY A 244 2.17 19.27 -9.93
N ILE A 245 2.87 19.84 -10.92
CA ILE A 245 2.24 20.22 -12.21
C ILE A 245 1.69 18.99 -12.93
N GLY A 246 2.49 17.91 -13.03
CA GLY A 246 2.02 16.65 -13.60
C GLY A 246 0.81 16.07 -12.86
N GLY A 247 0.87 16.08 -11.52
CA GLY A 247 -0.24 15.65 -10.66
C GLY A 247 -1.49 16.52 -10.83
N ALA A 248 -1.32 17.83 -11.03
CA ALA A 248 -2.43 18.76 -11.34
C ALA A 248 -3.13 18.40 -12.65
N VAL A 249 -2.36 18.07 -13.68
CA VAL A 249 -2.91 17.66 -14.99
C VAL A 249 -3.69 16.36 -14.84
N VAL A 250 -3.12 15.34 -14.21
CA VAL A 250 -3.78 14.05 -13.99
C VAL A 250 -5.04 14.20 -13.12
N GLY A 251 -4.95 14.96 -12.02
CA GLY A 251 -6.10 15.23 -11.14
C GLY A 251 -7.19 16.05 -11.83
N GLY A 252 -6.81 16.97 -12.74
CA GLY A 252 -7.74 17.79 -13.51
C GLY A 252 -8.49 17.00 -14.58
N ILE A 253 -7.85 16.00 -15.22
CA ILE A 253 -8.52 15.11 -16.18
C ILE A 253 -9.56 14.22 -15.47
N GLY A 254 -9.31 13.83 -14.22
CA GLY A 254 -10.29 13.20 -13.33
C GLY A 254 -10.67 11.75 -13.63
N HIS A 255 -10.22 11.17 -14.75
CA HIS A 255 -10.62 9.83 -15.19
C HIS A 255 -9.45 8.84 -15.35
N ILE A 256 -8.26 9.24 -14.95
CA ILE A 256 -7.06 8.39 -15.05
C ILE A 256 -6.92 7.59 -13.76
N GLY A 257 -7.34 6.33 -13.79
CA GLY A 257 -7.24 5.41 -12.65
C GLY A 257 -6.31 4.23 -12.95
N ALA A 258 -5.54 3.80 -11.94
CA ALA A 258 -4.74 2.58 -12.00
C ALA A 258 -5.54 1.42 -11.43
N THR A 259 -5.58 0.28 -12.13
CA THR A 259 -6.30 -0.94 -11.73
C THR A 259 -5.39 -1.94 -11.00
N ALA A 260 -4.08 -1.72 -11.00
CA ALA A 260 -3.10 -2.55 -10.31
C ALA A 260 -1.98 -1.69 -9.72
N VAL A 261 -1.38 -2.17 -8.64
CA VAL A 261 -0.18 -1.55 -8.05
C VAL A 261 1.05 -2.23 -8.64
N GLY A 262 1.90 -1.45 -9.29
CA GLY A 262 3.14 -1.92 -9.90
C GLY A 262 4.20 -0.82 -9.95
N PRO A 263 5.41 -1.11 -10.46
CA PRO A 263 6.42 -0.08 -10.66
C PRO A 263 5.90 0.98 -11.63
N SER A 264 5.82 2.21 -11.14
CA SER A 264 5.24 3.35 -11.84
C SER A 264 6.27 4.05 -12.74
N GLY A 265 6.76 3.34 -13.74
CA GLY A 265 7.68 3.93 -14.71
C GLY A 265 6.96 4.63 -15.87
N CYS A 266 7.57 5.68 -16.39
CA CYS A 266 7.07 6.44 -17.54
C CYS A 266 6.79 5.56 -18.80
N LEU A 267 7.43 4.39 -18.86
CA LEU A 267 7.28 3.43 -19.98
C LEU A 267 6.21 2.35 -19.73
N LEU A 268 5.74 2.18 -18.49
CA LEU A 268 4.82 1.10 -18.10
C LEU A 268 3.34 1.54 -18.10
N TYR A 269 3.07 2.84 -18.23
CA TYR A 269 1.71 3.40 -18.27
C TYR A 269 1.07 3.41 -19.66
N THR A 270 1.73 2.90 -20.68
CA THR A 270 1.25 2.97 -22.06
C THR A 270 0.59 1.69 -22.57
N SER A 271 0.22 0.75 -21.72
CA SER A 271 -0.56 -0.42 -22.14
C SER A 271 -1.97 -0.35 -21.55
N ASP A 272 -2.90 0.07 -22.40
CA ASP A 272 -4.38 -0.11 -22.43
C ASP A 272 -5.14 -0.02 -21.11
#